data_3be4a1ce5f4cb690463091dc0029e65e
#
_entry.id   3be4a1ce5f4cb690463091dc0029e65e
#
_cell.length_a   1.000
_cell.length_b   1.000
_cell.length_c   1.000
_cell.angle_alpha   90.00
_cell.angle_beta   90.00
_cell.angle_gamma   90.00
#
_symmetry.space_group_name_H-M   'P 1'
#
loop_
_entity.id
_entity.type
_entity.pdbx_description
1 polymer ?
#
loop_
_entity_poly.entity_id
_entity_poly.type
_entity_poly.pdbx_seq_one_letter_code
_entity_poly.pdbx_strand_id
1 'polypeptide(L)'
;MRRLLTALAVVALLALGACGGDDDETASSGGSGSGEVTKVKVGVLPISNVAPLYVGMKQGFFEEEGLEVEPVPAQSGNEIVTAMVSGDLQFGFLGFVPMMAAVSKELPLKVVASSDTGAEKAEDEWTVIVVGKDSPIKDVADLAGKTIAVNALKGVGEVDVKAALDKRGVDPDSIKLLEVPFPEMPAALERKRVDAIWAPEPFLSSVLGDGGREIEAPLTTLGPNYPNGTYSTTEKQLAEDEDVVAAFTRAINKSMQYATENPDAARATIPEFSQIPKEVAEKIRLPLWPVPIDTAKVSELGDYAVKYKVIESNPPPEELIWEGAETN
;
A
#
# COMPACT_ATOMS: atom_id res chain seq x y z
N MET A 1 -27.29 1.67 66.00
CA MET A 1 -27.64 0.49 66.84
C MET A 1 -26.93 -0.72 66.27
N ARG A 2 -26.08 -1.24 67.11
CA ARG A 2 -25.74 -2.65 67.38
C ARG A 2 -25.16 -3.43 66.20
N ARG A 3 -23.84 -3.72 66.22
CA ARG A 3 -23.09 -4.77 66.98
C ARG A 3 -23.18 -6.10 66.20
N LEU A 4 -22.15 -6.93 65.99
CA LEU A 4 -20.89 -7.29 66.57
C LEU A 4 -20.44 -8.53 65.75
N LEU A 5 -19.15 -8.64 65.38
CA LEU A 5 -18.15 -9.58 65.91
C LEU A 5 -18.45 -11.10 65.62
N THR A 6 -17.59 -11.96 65.18
CA THR A 6 -16.33 -12.50 65.66
C THR A 6 -15.98 -13.66 64.71
N ALA A 7 -14.88 -14.17 64.43
CA ALA A 7 -13.53 -14.37 64.90
C ALA A 7 -12.96 -15.67 64.25
N LEU A 8 -11.73 -15.63 63.91
CA LEU A 8 -10.62 -16.57 64.10
C LEU A 8 -10.83 -18.09 64.02
N ALA A 9 -10.01 -18.78 63.22
CA ALA A 9 -9.13 -19.86 63.70
C ALA A 9 -8.04 -20.21 62.69
N VAL A 10 -6.81 -20.14 63.17
CA VAL A 10 -5.52 -20.64 62.64
C VAL A 10 -5.39 -22.11 62.95
N VAL A 11 -4.89 -22.92 62.01
CA VAL A 11 -4.07 -24.11 62.37
C VAL A 11 -2.99 -24.33 61.29
N ALA A 12 -1.74 -24.22 61.70
CA ALA A 12 -0.54 -24.67 60.98
C ALA A 12 -0.25 -26.12 61.38
N LEU A 13 0.24 -26.87 60.42
CA LEU A 13 1.03 -28.09 60.73
C LEU A 13 2.07 -28.35 59.62
N LEU A 14 3.32 -28.31 60.04
CA LEU A 14 4.53 -28.74 59.35
C LEU A 14 4.62 -30.30 59.34
N ALA A 15 5.14 -30.84 58.25
CA ALA A 15 5.92 -32.06 58.31
C ALA A 15 6.96 -32.13 57.19
N LEU A 16 8.20 -32.20 57.57
CA LEU A 16 9.40 -32.49 56.79
C LEU A 16 9.42 -33.95 56.32
N GLY A 17 9.96 -34.15 55.11
CA GLY A 17 10.39 -35.47 54.63
C GLY A 17 11.42 -35.29 53.52
N ALA A 18 12.68 -35.60 53.85
CA ALA A 18 13.86 -35.50 52.96
C ALA A 18 14.20 -36.83 52.26
N CYS A 19 15.12 -36.72 51.28
CA CYS A 19 15.93 -37.73 50.56
C CYS A 19 15.33 -38.22 49.24
N GLY A 20 15.92 -37.92 48.07
CA GLY A 20 17.23 -38.37 47.60
C GLY A 20 17.02 -39.17 46.32
N GLY A 21 17.66 -38.77 45.21
CA GLY A 21 17.72 -39.52 43.95
C GLY A 21 18.08 -38.60 42.78
N ASP A 22 19.39 -38.60 42.41
CA ASP A 22 19.90 -38.07 41.14
C ASP A 22 19.26 -38.86 39.99
N ASP A 23 18.76 -38.15 38.98
CA ASP A 23 18.80 -38.57 37.60
C ASP A 23 18.67 -37.33 36.71
N ASP A 24 19.75 -37.10 35.95
CA ASP A 24 19.85 -36.08 34.89
C ASP A 24 18.81 -36.34 33.79
N GLU A 25 17.75 -35.53 33.74
CA GLU A 25 17.01 -35.33 32.52
C GLU A 25 17.01 -33.82 32.19
N THR A 26 17.80 -33.49 31.19
CA THR A 26 17.77 -32.18 30.49
C THR A 26 16.37 -31.97 29.91
N ALA A 27 15.50 -31.37 30.70
CA ALA A 27 14.26 -30.80 30.20
C ALA A 27 14.61 -29.58 29.35
N SER A 28 14.66 -29.77 28.05
CA SER A 28 14.56 -28.71 27.05
C SER A 28 13.26 -27.95 27.34
N SER A 29 13.36 -26.85 28.04
CA SER A 29 12.27 -25.86 28.15
C SER A 29 12.13 -25.20 26.79
N GLY A 30 11.31 -25.79 25.90
CA GLY A 30 10.71 -25.10 24.78
C GLY A 30 9.84 -24.00 25.38
N GLY A 31 10.39 -22.82 25.46
CA GLY A 31 9.66 -21.60 25.76
C GLY A 31 8.68 -21.33 24.62
N SER A 32 7.43 -21.78 24.74
CA SER A 32 6.31 -21.17 24.06
C SER A 32 6.13 -19.80 24.73
N GLY A 33 6.85 -18.80 24.22
CA GLY A 33 6.56 -17.43 24.51
C GLY A 33 5.19 -17.14 23.88
N SER A 34 4.15 -17.02 24.69
CA SER A 34 2.97 -16.26 24.33
C SER A 34 3.40 -14.79 24.26
N GLY A 35 4.11 -14.40 23.21
CA GLY A 35 4.40 -13.01 22.91
C GLY A 35 3.07 -12.28 22.77
N GLU A 36 2.95 -11.16 23.45
CA GLU A 36 1.81 -10.26 23.29
C GLU A 36 1.75 -9.84 21.82
N VAL A 37 0.61 -10.10 21.15
CA VAL A 37 0.41 -9.77 19.76
C VAL A 37 0.31 -8.26 19.64
N THR A 38 1.19 -7.65 18.84
CA THR A 38 1.20 -6.20 18.64
C THR A 38 0.21 -5.82 17.55
N LYS A 39 -0.76 -4.97 17.91
CA LYS A 39 -1.72 -4.42 16.93
C LYS A 39 -1.11 -3.26 16.17
N VAL A 40 -1.22 -3.32 14.83
CA VAL A 40 -0.74 -2.28 13.93
C VAL A 40 -1.83 -1.87 12.94
N LYS A 41 -2.07 -0.56 12.83
CA LYS A 41 -3.00 0.01 11.87
C LYS A 41 -2.26 0.36 10.59
N VAL A 42 -2.78 -0.08 9.47
CA VAL A 42 -2.19 0.12 8.13
C VAL A 42 -3.16 0.88 7.25
N GLY A 43 -2.81 2.10 6.86
CA GLY A 43 -3.60 2.89 5.90
C GLY A 43 -3.58 2.23 4.52
N VAL A 44 -4.73 2.06 3.88
CA VAL A 44 -4.88 1.38 2.59
C VAL A 44 -5.80 2.13 1.64
N LEU A 45 -5.56 2.00 0.34
CA LEU A 45 -6.46 2.46 -0.71
C LEU A 45 -7.30 1.28 -1.25
N PRO A 46 -8.52 1.50 -1.75
CA PRO A 46 -9.40 0.42 -2.23
C PRO A 46 -9.02 -0.04 -3.65
N ILE A 47 -7.75 -0.37 -3.88
CA ILE A 47 -7.19 -0.77 -5.19
C ILE A 47 -6.45 -2.10 -5.09
N SER A 48 -6.29 -2.79 -6.21
CA SER A 48 -5.71 -4.15 -6.26
C SER A 48 -4.28 -4.27 -5.70
N ASN A 49 -3.56 -3.16 -5.64
CA ASN A 49 -2.18 -3.06 -5.16
C ASN A 49 -2.00 -3.58 -3.72
N VAL A 50 -3.03 -3.40 -2.87
CA VAL A 50 -2.98 -3.83 -1.46
C VAL A 50 -3.38 -5.30 -1.25
N ALA A 51 -3.70 -6.03 -2.32
CA ALA A 51 -4.09 -7.45 -2.20
C ALA A 51 -3.09 -8.31 -1.41
N PRO A 52 -1.74 -8.13 -1.54
CA PRO A 52 -0.79 -8.89 -0.73
C PRO A 52 -0.95 -8.71 0.77
N LEU A 53 -1.33 -7.51 1.27
CA LEU A 53 -1.59 -7.29 2.69
C LEU A 53 -2.71 -8.22 3.19
N TYR A 54 -3.83 -8.27 2.47
CA TYR A 54 -4.96 -9.13 2.81
C TYR A 54 -4.65 -10.61 2.64
N VAL A 55 -3.83 -10.97 1.65
CA VAL A 55 -3.31 -12.34 1.50
C VAL A 55 -2.48 -12.72 2.71
N GLY A 56 -1.53 -11.88 3.12
CA GLY A 56 -0.67 -12.12 4.28
C GLY A 56 -1.47 -12.28 5.59
N MET A 57 -2.49 -11.44 5.80
CA MET A 57 -3.41 -11.58 6.92
C MET A 57 -4.13 -12.94 6.91
N LYS A 58 -4.62 -13.38 5.75
CA LYS A 58 -5.32 -14.68 5.61
C LYS A 58 -4.40 -15.89 5.76
N GLN A 59 -3.16 -15.77 5.33
CA GLN A 59 -2.16 -16.83 5.42
C GLN A 59 -1.48 -16.90 6.81
N GLY A 60 -1.76 -15.93 7.69
CA GLY A 60 -1.16 -15.87 9.02
C GLY A 60 0.28 -15.34 9.03
N PHE A 61 0.76 -14.70 7.94
CA PHE A 61 2.16 -14.26 7.88
C PHE A 61 2.48 -13.13 8.85
N PHE A 62 1.49 -12.30 9.18
CA PHE A 62 1.65 -11.26 10.20
C PHE A 62 1.59 -11.85 11.60
N GLU A 63 0.70 -12.82 11.85
CA GLU A 63 0.60 -13.52 13.13
C GLU A 63 1.88 -14.32 13.45
N GLU A 64 2.54 -14.92 12.42
CA GLU A 64 3.84 -15.59 12.58
C GLU A 64 4.93 -14.62 13.08
N GLU A 65 4.82 -13.33 12.76
CA GLU A 65 5.70 -12.25 13.18
C GLU A 65 5.19 -11.53 14.45
N GLY A 66 4.14 -12.05 15.10
CA GLY A 66 3.57 -11.47 16.32
C GLY A 66 2.74 -10.21 16.09
N LEU A 67 2.22 -9.98 14.87
CA LEU A 67 1.44 -8.79 14.52
C LEU A 67 -0.02 -9.12 14.24
N GLU A 68 -0.92 -8.24 14.71
CA GLU A 68 -2.33 -8.19 14.31
C GLU A 68 -2.55 -6.93 13.46
N VAL A 69 -2.82 -7.10 12.17
CA VAL A 69 -2.98 -5.99 11.22
C VAL A 69 -4.44 -5.55 11.15
N GLU A 70 -4.67 -4.24 11.31
CA GLU A 70 -5.96 -3.57 11.10
C GLU A 70 -5.85 -2.64 9.88
N PRO A 71 -6.38 -3.01 8.70
CA PRO A 71 -6.43 -2.12 7.55
C PRO A 71 -7.39 -0.95 7.79
N VAL A 72 -6.94 0.28 7.54
CA VAL A 72 -7.73 1.51 7.67
C VAL A 72 -7.90 2.14 6.29
N PRO A 73 -9.12 2.16 5.72
CA PRO A 73 -9.36 2.74 4.41
C PRO A 73 -9.10 4.25 4.36
N ALA A 74 -8.46 4.70 3.29
CA ALA A 74 -8.21 6.11 2.97
C ALA A 74 -8.55 6.40 1.49
N GLN A 75 -8.69 7.70 1.14
CA GLN A 75 -9.00 8.11 -0.22
C GLN A 75 -7.74 8.45 -1.04
N SER A 76 -6.65 8.81 -0.37
CA SER A 76 -5.40 9.21 -1.02
C SER A 76 -4.18 8.93 -0.16
N GLY A 77 -3.00 8.86 -0.81
CA GLY A 77 -1.72 8.77 -0.12
C GLY A 77 -1.44 9.98 0.78
N ASN A 78 -1.93 11.16 0.42
CA ASN A 78 -1.79 12.38 1.24
C ASN A 78 -2.54 12.27 2.58
N GLU A 79 -3.71 11.65 2.56
CA GLU A 79 -4.48 11.35 3.78
C GLU A 79 -3.72 10.36 4.68
N ILE A 80 -3.14 9.31 4.08
CA ILE A 80 -2.33 8.30 4.80
C ILE A 80 -1.09 8.96 5.43
N VAL A 81 -0.36 9.81 4.69
CA VAL A 81 0.77 10.58 5.23
C VAL A 81 0.34 11.38 6.47
N THR A 82 -0.79 12.09 6.38
CA THR A 82 -1.31 12.88 7.50
C THR A 82 -1.62 12.01 8.72
N ALA A 83 -2.26 10.86 8.51
CA ALA A 83 -2.63 9.93 9.57
C ALA A 83 -1.41 9.23 10.21
N MET A 84 -0.35 8.92 9.42
CA MET A 84 0.90 8.42 9.99
C MET A 84 1.62 9.47 10.84
N VAL A 85 1.72 10.71 10.34
CA VAL A 85 2.38 11.80 11.08
C VAL A 85 1.62 12.16 12.37
N SER A 86 0.29 12.06 12.38
CA SER A 86 -0.52 12.25 13.61
C SER A 86 -0.42 11.08 14.60
N GLY A 87 0.08 9.91 14.17
CA GLY A 87 0.18 8.70 14.98
C GLY A 87 -1.08 7.82 14.98
N ASP A 88 -2.06 8.13 14.12
CA ASP A 88 -3.28 7.33 13.96
C ASP A 88 -3.02 6.02 13.21
N LEU A 89 -1.96 5.98 12.38
CA LEU A 89 -1.50 4.81 11.66
C LEU A 89 -0.03 4.52 11.97
N GLN A 90 0.32 3.25 12.16
CA GLN A 90 1.71 2.79 12.29
C GLN A 90 2.38 2.62 10.92
N PHE A 91 1.61 2.15 9.95
CA PHE A 91 2.07 1.94 8.58
C PHE A 91 1.06 2.50 7.56
N GLY A 92 1.53 2.73 6.34
CA GLY A 92 0.65 3.14 5.25
C GLY A 92 1.11 2.59 3.91
N PHE A 93 0.13 2.14 3.10
CA PHE A 93 0.31 1.92 1.68
C PHE A 93 0.05 3.23 0.93
N LEU A 94 1.03 3.72 0.20
CA LEU A 94 0.89 4.93 -0.61
C LEU A 94 1.89 4.93 -1.77
N GLY A 95 1.69 5.82 -2.74
CA GLY A 95 2.64 5.97 -3.84
C GLY A 95 3.96 6.59 -3.41
N PHE A 96 5.04 6.36 -4.17
CA PHE A 96 6.34 7.00 -3.92
C PHE A 96 6.26 8.53 -4.00
N VAL A 97 5.45 9.11 -4.89
CA VAL A 97 5.35 10.57 -5.06
C VAL A 97 4.86 11.28 -3.80
N PRO A 98 3.75 10.91 -3.12
CA PRO A 98 3.38 11.51 -1.85
C PRO A 98 4.43 11.29 -0.74
N MET A 99 5.16 10.15 -0.76
CA MET A 99 6.31 9.96 0.15
C MET A 99 7.43 10.97 -0.10
N MET A 100 7.87 11.11 -1.35
CA MET A 100 8.85 12.11 -1.75
C MET A 100 8.41 13.53 -1.41
N ALA A 101 7.12 13.86 -1.63
CA ALA A 101 6.55 15.15 -1.27
C ALA A 101 6.56 15.41 0.24
N ALA A 102 6.39 14.38 1.05
CA ALA A 102 6.46 14.48 2.50
C ALA A 102 7.91 14.66 2.98
N VAL A 103 8.83 13.81 2.51
CA VAL A 103 10.26 13.88 2.90
C VAL A 103 10.91 15.18 2.41
N SER A 104 10.59 15.66 1.20
CA SER A 104 11.09 16.95 0.71
C SER A 104 10.63 18.16 1.54
N LYS A 105 9.62 17.99 2.40
CA LYS A 105 9.16 18.96 3.40
C LYS A 105 9.62 18.62 4.82
N GLU A 106 10.63 17.78 4.92
CA GLU A 106 11.23 17.36 6.21
C GLU A 106 10.21 16.62 7.13
N LEU A 107 9.17 16.01 6.58
CA LEU A 107 8.31 15.12 7.37
C LEU A 107 9.06 13.81 7.65
N PRO A 108 9.06 13.34 8.92
CA PRO A 108 9.89 12.23 9.38
C PRO A 108 9.29 10.87 8.98
N LEU A 109 9.36 10.53 7.71
CA LEU A 109 8.80 9.30 7.14
C LEU A 109 9.87 8.48 6.43
N LYS A 110 9.73 7.16 6.44
CA LYS A 110 10.60 6.20 5.76
C LYS A 110 9.77 5.14 5.02
N VAL A 111 10.24 4.78 3.83
CA VAL A 111 9.77 3.60 3.09
C VAL A 111 10.40 2.37 3.72
N VAL A 112 9.59 1.37 4.06
CA VAL A 112 10.04 0.12 4.70
C VAL A 112 9.96 -1.09 3.78
N ALA A 113 9.13 -1.02 2.74
CA ALA A 113 9.05 -2.06 1.71
C ALA A 113 8.57 -1.47 0.38
N SER A 114 8.93 -2.11 -0.73
CA SER A 114 8.21 -1.94 -2.00
C SER A 114 6.73 -2.31 -1.81
N SER A 115 5.88 -1.92 -2.74
CA SER A 115 4.57 -2.52 -2.86
C SER A 115 4.37 -3.04 -4.27
N ASP A 116 4.26 -2.15 -5.25
CA ASP A 116 3.91 -2.54 -6.60
C ASP A 116 4.63 -1.73 -7.67
N THR A 117 4.66 -2.31 -8.86
CA THR A 117 5.15 -1.68 -10.08
C THR A 117 4.15 -1.84 -11.21
N GLY A 118 4.32 -1.03 -12.25
CA GLY A 118 3.66 -1.25 -13.54
C GLY A 118 4.03 -2.59 -14.16
N ALA A 119 3.27 -2.99 -15.17
CA ALA A 119 3.49 -4.22 -15.91
C ALA A 119 4.74 -4.15 -16.81
N GLU A 120 5.15 -5.30 -17.34
CA GLU A 120 6.18 -5.35 -18.39
C GLU A 120 5.66 -4.86 -19.74
N LYS A 121 4.36 -5.04 -20.00
CA LYS A 121 3.70 -4.72 -21.26
C LYS A 121 2.42 -3.94 -21.04
N ALA A 122 2.13 -3.05 -21.98
CA ALA A 122 0.96 -2.17 -21.90
C ALA A 122 -0.39 -2.93 -21.84
N GLU A 123 -0.51 -4.10 -22.50
CA GLU A 123 -1.72 -4.91 -22.46
C GLU A 123 -2.01 -5.53 -21.08
N ASP A 124 -0.99 -5.67 -20.24
CA ASP A 124 -1.08 -6.22 -18.90
C ASP A 124 -1.15 -5.13 -17.81
N GLU A 125 -1.07 -3.83 -18.21
CA GLU A 125 -1.04 -2.71 -17.27
C GLU A 125 -2.34 -2.63 -16.46
N TRP A 126 -2.19 -2.58 -15.15
CA TRP A 126 -3.28 -2.55 -14.18
C TRP A 126 -3.80 -1.13 -13.89
N THR A 127 -3.10 -0.11 -14.34
CA THR A 127 -3.54 1.30 -14.25
C THR A 127 -3.38 1.98 -15.60
N VAL A 128 -4.51 2.50 -16.12
CA VAL A 128 -4.60 2.98 -17.50
C VAL A 128 -5.42 4.27 -17.55
N ILE A 129 -5.07 5.18 -18.47
CA ILE A 129 -5.95 6.29 -18.82
C ILE A 129 -7.05 5.76 -19.71
N VAL A 130 -8.30 5.81 -19.24
CA VAL A 130 -9.46 5.29 -19.93
C VAL A 130 -10.50 6.37 -20.20
N VAL A 131 -11.31 6.14 -21.23
CA VAL A 131 -12.43 6.99 -21.64
C VAL A 131 -13.71 6.17 -21.75
N GLY A 132 -14.86 6.84 -21.64
CA GLY A 132 -16.16 6.20 -21.83
C GLY A 132 -16.39 5.75 -23.27
N LYS A 133 -17.33 4.80 -23.46
CA LYS A 133 -17.66 4.16 -24.75
C LYS A 133 -17.95 5.13 -25.89
N ASP A 134 -18.61 6.24 -25.58
CA ASP A 134 -19.04 7.25 -26.58
C ASP A 134 -18.06 8.42 -26.68
N SER A 135 -16.85 8.31 -26.07
CA SER A 135 -15.85 9.35 -26.11
C SER A 135 -15.31 9.57 -27.54
N PRO A 136 -15.14 10.82 -28.00
CA PRO A 136 -14.47 11.10 -29.25
C PRO A 136 -12.95 10.93 -29.18
N ILE A 137 -12.38 10.84 -27.99
CA ILE A 137 -10.94 10.66 -27.74
C ILE A 137 -10.54 9.27 -28.22
N LYS A 138 -9.55 9.16 -29.10
CA LYS A 138 -9.10 7.90 -29.69
C LYS A 138 -7.67 7.54 -29.33
N ASP A 139 -6.84 8.53 -29.05
CA ASP A 139 -5.43 8.38 -28.70
C ASP A 139 -4.98 9.47 -27.72
N VAL A 140 -3.72 9.40 -27.31
CA VAL A 140 -3.12 10.32 -26.33
C VAL A 140 -3.14 11.78 -26.79
N ALA A 141 -3.01 12.05 -28.09
CA ALA A 141 -2.99 13.42 -28.62
C ALA A 141 -4.35 14.13 -28.43
N ASP A 142 -5.44 13.37 -28.44
CA ASP A 142 -6.79 13.89 -28.21
C ASP A 142 -7.03 14.34 -26.76
N LEU A 143 -6.13 13.99 -25.82
CA LEU A 143 -6.22 14.39 -24.41
C LEU A 143 -5.86 15.86 -24.20
N ALA A 144 -5.21 16.53 -25.17
CA ALA A 144 -4.92 17.95 -25.08
C ALA A 144 -6.20 18.79 -24.88
N GLY A 145 -6.21 19.66 -23.88
CA GLY A 145 -7.35 20.49 -23.49
C GLY A 145 -8.45 19.75 -22.72
N LYS A 146 -8.29 18.46 -22.41
CA LYS A 146 -9.28 17.63 -21.72
C LYS A 146 -9.12 17.65 -20.21
N THR A 147 -10.17 17.25 -19.51
CA THR A 147 -10.18 17.08 -18.06
C THR A 147 -10.00 15.59 -17.73
N ILE A 148 -8.94 15.28 -16.99
CA ILE A 148 -8.62 13.91 -16.55
C ILE A 148 -8.76 13.83 -15.04
N ALA A 149 -9.49 12.82 -14.54
CA ALA A 149 -9.57 12.59 -13.10
C ALA A 149 -8.34 11.80 -12.61
N VAL A 150 -7.82 12.24 -11.47
CA VAL A 150 -6.83 11.55 -10.64
C VAL A 150 -7.34 11.48 -9.20
N ASN A 151 -6.89 10.52 -8.38
CA ASN A 151 -7.41 10.38 -7.02
C ASN A 151 -6.90 11.45 -6.05
N ALA A 152 -5.78 12.08 -6.37
CA ALA A 152 -5.23 13.20 -5.62
C ALA A 152 -4.41 14.10 -6.54
N LEU A 153 -4.54 15.41 -6.37
CA LEU A 153 -3.60 16.37 -6.95
C LEU A 153 -2.27 16.29 -6.22
N LYS A 154 -1.17 16.54 -6.92
CA LYS A 154 0.21 16.34 -6.42
C LYS A 154 0.47 14.91 -5.93
N GLY A 155 -0.22 13.94 -6.50
CA GLY A 155 -0.06 12.51 -6.26
C GLY A 155 0.62 11.82 -7.44
N VAL A 156 0.77 10.49 -7.32
CA VAL A 156 1.41 9.65 -8.34
C VAL A 156 0.67 9.73 -9.68
N GLY A 157 -0.67 9.73 -9.68
CA GLY A 157 -1.45 9.81 -10.92
C GLY A 157 -1.22 11.10 -11.73
N GLU A 158 -0.93 12.23 -11.08
CA GLU A 158 -0.57 13.45 -11.77
C GLU A 158 0.78 13.30 -12.48
N VAL A 159 1.79 12.72 -11.81
CA VAL A 159 3.11 12.50 -12.41
C VAL A 159 3.02 11.52 -13.56
N ASP A 160 2.34 10.40 -13.37
CA ASP A 160 2.19 9.34 -14.38
C ASP A 160 1.50 9.87 -15.65
N VAL A 161 0.36 10.56 -15.48
CA VAL A 161 -0.38 11.13 -16.62
C VAL A 161 0.48 12.15 -17.35
N LYS A 162 1.09 13.09 -16.64
CA LYS A 162 1.92 14.13 -17.27
C LYS A 162 3.15 13.55 -17.96
N ALA A 163 3.80 12.56 -17.33
CA ALA A 163 4.99 11.92 -17.88
C ALA A 163 4.66 11.10 -19.14
N ALA A 164 3.54 10.37 -19.14
CA ALA A 164 3.09 9.64 -20.31
C ALA A 164 2.75 10.57 -21.49
N LEU A 165 2.03 11.67 -21.23
CA LEU A 165 1.73 12.69 -22.26
C LEU A 165 3.01 13.25 -22.88
N ASP A 166 3.96 13.66 -22.04
CA ASP A 166 5.23 14.22 -22.47
C ASP A 166 6.04 13.24 -23.32
N LYS A 167 6.13 11.97 -22.90
CA LYS A 167 6.77 10.91 -23.69
C LYS A 167 6.10 10.66 -25.04
N ARG A 168 4.81 10.95 -25.15
CA ARG A 168 4.05 10.88 -26.43
C ARG A 168 4.07 12.19 -27.22
N GLY A 169 4.78 13.23 -26.75
CA GLY A 169 4.89 14.51 -27.43
C GLY A 169 3.67 15.41 -27.28
N VAL A 170 2.83 15.16 -26.29
CA VAL A 170 1.70 16.00 -25.90
C VAL A 170 2.13 16.89 -24.75
N ASP A 171 1.85 18.19 -24.82
CA ASP A 171 2.17 19.13 -23.74
C ASP A 171 1.44 18.71 -22.45
N PRO A 172 2.16 18.34 -21.38
CA PRO A 172 1.57 17.89 -20.11
C PRO A 172 0.78 18.98 -19.38
N ASP A 173 1.01 20.27 -19.69
CA ASP A 173 0.27 21.39 -19.13
C ASP A 173 -0.99 21.73 -19.96
N SER A 174 -1.22 21.06 -21.08
CA SER A 174 -2.43 21.23 -21.89
C SER A 174 -3.70 20.62 -21.29
N ILE A 175 -3.56 19.70 -20.33
CA ILE A 175 -4.68 19.02 -19.68
C ILE A 175 -5.15 19.77 -18.41
N LYS A 176 -6.37 19.45 -17.97
CA LYS A 176 -6.86 19.81 -16.64
C LYS A 176 -6.98 18.57 -15.79
N LEU A 177 -6.43 18.61 -14.58
CA LEU A 177 -6.61 17.54 -13.61
C LEU A 177 -7.76 17.89 -12.66
N LEU A 178 -8.58 16.90 -12.35
CA LEU A 178 -9.64 16.99 -11.36
C LEU A 178 -9.47 15.88 -10.33
N GLU A 179 -9.46 16.25 -9.06
CA GLU A 179 -9.42 15.29 -7.96
C GLU A 179 -10.77 14.61 -7.80
N VAL A 180 -10.78 13.28 -7.91
CA VAL A 180 -11.96 12.41 -7.75
C VAL A 180 -11.52 11.11 -7.08
N PRO A 181 -12.10 10.70 -5.95
CA PRO A 181 -11.79 9.40 -5.33
C PRO A 181 -11.98 8.24 -6.30
N PHE A 182 -11.12 7.23 -6.25
CA PHE A 182 -11.16 6.08 -7.16
C PHE A 182 -12.56 5.47 -7.33
N PRO A 183 -13.34 5.19 -6.25
CA PRO A 183 -14.67 4.60 -6.39
C PRO A 183 -15.68 5.49 -7.12
N GLU A 184 -15.44 6.80 -7.18
CA GLU A 184 -16.33 7.77 -7.84
C GLU A 184 -15.96 8.04 -9.31
N MET A 185 -14.74 7.63 -9.73
CA MET A 185 -14.23 7.93 -11.08
C MET A 185 -15.11 7.35 -12.21
N PRO A 186 -15.56 6.07 -12.16
CA PRO A 186 -16.41 5.53 -13.22
C PRO A 186 -17.69 6.35 -13.40
N ALA A 187 -18.34 6.71 -12.29
CA ALA A 187 -19.56 7.53 -12.32
C ALA A 187 -19.30 8.98 -12.80
N ALA A 188 -18.14 9.56 -12.48
CA ALA A 188 -17.75 10.88 -12.98
C ALA A 188 -17.54 10.87 -14.50
N LEU A 189 -16.93 9.80 -15.03
CA LEU A 189 -16.73 9.58 -16.46
C LEU A 189 -18.07 9.37 -17.19
N GLU A 190 -18.94 8.51 -16.68
CA GLU A 190 -20.28 8.25 -17.23
C GLU A 190 -21.12 9.54 -17.32
N ARG A 191 -21.09 10.36 -16.26
CA ARG A 191 -21.80 11.64 -16.19
C ARG A 191 -21.13 12.77 -16.97
N LYS A 192 -20.02 12.49 -17.66
CA LYS A 192 -19.24 13.46 -18.45
C LYS A 192 -18.76 14.68 -17.61
N ARG A 193 -18.50 14.46 -16.31
CA ARG A 193 -17.84 15.46 -15.46
C ARG A 193 -16.36 15.59 -15.79
N VAL A 194 -15.78 14.51 -16.32
CA VAL A 194 -14.42 14.41 -16.83
C VAL A 194 -14.43 13.73 -18.19
N ASP A 195 -13.41 13.98 -19.01
CA ASP A 195 -13.26 13.41 -20.34
C ASP A 195 -12.56 12.04 -20.30
N ALA A 196 -11.65 11.84 -19.33
CA ALA A 196 -10.91 10.63 -19.08
C ALA A 196 -10.66 10.46 -17.59
N ILE A 197 -10.29 9.26 -17.17
CA ILE A 197 -9.84 8.96 -15.80
C ILE A 197 -8.53 8.16 -15.84
N TRP A 198 -7.65 8.40 -14.88
CA TRP A 198 -6.54 7.53 -14.56
C TRP A 198 -7.03 6.46 -13.58
N ALA A 199 -7.29 5.26 -14.10
CA ALA A 199 -8.00 4.22 -13.39
C ALA A 199 -7.10 3.02 -13.07
N PRO A 200 -6.82 2.77 -11.79
CA PRO A 200 -6.26 1.49 -11.37
C PRO A 200 -7.35 0.41 -11.30
N GLU A 201 -6.93 -0.86 -11.26
CA GLU A 201 -7.84 -1.94 -10.94
C GLU A 201 -8.33 -1.86 -9.48
N PRO A 202 -9.60 -2.14 -9.24
CA PRO A 202 -10.58 -2.77 -10.13
C PRO A 202 -11.44 -1.78 -10.94
N PHE A 203 -11.22 -0.49 -10.83
CA PHE A 203 -12.03 0.54 -11.49
C PHE A 203 -11.80 0.58 -13.00
N LEU A 204 -10.59 0.22 -13.46
CA LEU A 204 -10.28 -0.01 -14.88
C LEU A 204 -11.26 -1.05 -15.48
N SER A 205 -11.32 -2.23 -14.90
CA SER A 205 -12.21 -3.31 -15.37
C SER A 205 -13.67 -2.92 -15.33
N SER A 206 -14.11 -2.11 -14.36
CA SER A 206 -15.47 -1.59 -14.31
C SER A 206 -15.80 -0.74 -15.55
N VAL A 207 -14.92 0.21 -15.90
CA VAL A 207 -15.12 1.06 -17.08
C VAL A 207 -15.06 0.27 -18.38
N LEU A 208 -14.11 -0.67 -18.49
CA LEU A 208 -14.00 -1.53 -19.68
C LEU A 208 -15.22 -2.43 -19.83
N GLY A 209 -15.78 -2.95 -18.74
CA GLY A 209 -17.03 -3.74 -18.72
C GLY A 209 -18.24 -2.95 -19.25
N ASP A 210 -18.28 -1.65 -19.06
CA ASP A 210 -19.29 -0.73 -19.58
C ASP A 210 -19.03 -0.26 -21.02
N GLY A 211 -18.01 -0.83 -21.68
CA GLY A 211 -17.63 -0.54 -23.06
C GLY A 211 -16.69 0.65 -23.20
N GLY A 212 -16.07 1.11 -22.13
CA GLY A 212 -14.99 2.11 -22.15
C GLY A 212 -13.77 1.61 -22.91
N ARG A 213 -12.82 2.51 -23.17
CA ARG A 213 -11.62 2.21 -23.97
C ARG A 213 -10.36 2.74 -23.29
N GLU A 214 -9.31 1.96 -23.38
CA GLU A 214 -7.96 2.33 -22.97
C GLU A 214 -7.36 3.34 -23.97
N ILE A 215 -6.65 4.34 -23.44
CA ILE A 215 -5.99 5.37 -24.22
C ILE A 215 -4.48 5.31 -24.03
N GLU A 216 -4.01 5.14 -22.79
CA GLU A 216 -2.58 5.11 -22.49
C GLU A 216 -2.31 4.31 -21.22
N ALA A 217 -1.23 3.54 -21.23
CA ALA A 217 -0.69 2.81 -20.08
C ALA A 217 0.52 3.58 -19.51
N PRO A 218 0.31 4.50 -18.54
CA PRO A 218 1.33 5.47 -18.16
C PRO A 218 2.60 4.83 -17.62
N LEU A 219 2.49 3.86 -16.67
CA LEU A 219 3.67 3.24 -16.06
C LEU A 219 4.51 2.50 -17.10
N THR A 220 3.87 1.68 -17.96
CA THR A 220 4.58 0.95 -19.02
C THR A 220 5.22 1.92 -20.05
N THR A 221 4.62 3.08 -20.29
CA THR A 221 5.20 4.12 -21.15
C THR A 221 6.45 4.74 -20.52
N LEU A 222 6.54 4.82 -19.19
CA LEU A 222 7.75 5.24 -18.47
C LEU A 222 8.82 4.16 -18.51
N GLY A 223 8.44 2.89 -18.47
CA GLY A 223 9.32 1.74 -18.57
C GLY A 223 8.70 0.48 -17.95
N PRO A 224 9.22 -0.71 -18.29
CA PRO A 224 8.74 -1.94 -17.68
C PRO A 224 9.07 -1.96 -16.17
N ASN A 225 8.18 -2.53 -15.37
CA ASN A 225 8.34 -2.64 -13.91
C ASN A 225 8.61 -1.26 -13.27
N TYR A 226 7.89 -0.21 -13.69
CA TYR A 226 8.08 1.14 -13.19
C TYR A 226 7.50 1.27 -11.77
N PRO A 227 8.23 1.81 -10.77
CA PRO A 227 7.78 1.83 -9.38
C PRO A 227 6.56 2.72 -9.21
N ASN A 228 5.60 2.28 -8.39
CA ASN A 228 4.41 3.03 -8.11
C ASN A 228 4.13 3.14 -6.61
N GLY A 229 3.97 2.02 -5.91
CA GLY A 229 3.56 1.96 -4.51
C GLY A 229 4.65 1.51 -3.54
N THR A 230 4.44 1.83 -2.27
CA THR A 230 5.34 1.52 -1.16
C THR A 230 4.55 1.33 0.12
N TYR A 231 5.11 0.55 1.05
CA TYR A 231 4.73 0.58 2.46
C TYR A 231 5.71 1.44 3.23
N SER A 232 5.17 2.28 4.11
CA SER A 232 5.94 3.31 4.81
C SER A 232 5.53 3.43 6.26
N THR A 233 6.41 4.02 7.07
CA THR A 233 6.19 4.31 8.48
C THR A 233 6.83 5.65 8.86
N THR A 234 6.75 6.04 10.13
CA THR A 234 7.43 7.25 10.65
C THR A 234 8.80 6.91 11.23
N GLU A 235 9.73 7.88 11.21
CA GLU A 235 11.01 7.74 11.93
C GLU A 235 10.81 7.56 13.43
N LYS A 236 9.71 8.10 13.97
CA LYS A 236 9.33 7.88 15.37
C LYS A 236 9.03 6.41 15.63
N GLN A 237 8.20 5.77 14.78
CA GLN A 237 7.87 4.34 14.90
C GLN A 237 9.13 3.46 14.78
N LEU A 238 10.04 3.81 13.87
CA LEU A 238 11.35 3.14 13.74
C LEU A 238 12.19 3.27 15.03
N ALA A 239 12.23 4.46 15.62
CA ALA A 239 13.03 4.71 16.83
C ALA A 239 12.45 4.07 18.10
N GLU A 240 11.12 3.93 18.19
CA GLU A 240 10.44 3.38 19.36
C GLU A 240 10.27 1.86 19.27
N ASP A 241 10.02 1.29 18.06
CA ASP A 241 9.65 -0.10 17.87
C ASP A 241 10.25 -0.70 16.56
N GLU A 242 11.57 -0.61 16.39
CA GLU A 242 12.25 -1.11 15.19
C GLU A 242 11.95 -2.59 14.91
N ASP A 243 11.84 -3.43 15.96
CA ASP A 243 11.51 -4.84 15.85
C ASP A 243 10.12 -5.04 15.21
N VAL A 244 9.13 -4.19 15.54
CA VAL A 244 7.79 -4.20 14.94
C VAL A 244 7.86 -3.81 13.46
N VAL A 245 8.68 -2.82 13.12
CA VAL A 245 8.86 -2.41 11.72
C VAL A 245 9.54 -3.52 10.92
N ALA A 246 10.58 -4.15 11.46
CA ALA A 246 11.25 -5.27 10.80
C ALA A 246 10.31 -6.48 10.64
N ALA A 247 9.49 -6.80 11.64
CA ALA A 247 8.48 -7.85 11.58
C ALA A 247 7.43 -7.57 10.49
N PHE A 248 6.89 -6.35 10.44
CA PHE A 248 5.96 -5.93 9.38
C PHE A 248 6.59 -6.06 7.99
N THR A 249 7.85 -5.60 7.84
CA THR A 249 8.58 -5.65 6.57
C THR A 249 8.77 -7.10 6.10
N ARG A 250 9.16 -8.02 6.98
CA ARG A 250 9.27 -9.46 6.64
C ARG A 250 7.92 -10.04 6.23
N ALA A 251 6.87 -9.77 7.00
CA ALA A 251 5.53 -10.31 6.73
C ALA A 251 4.97 -9.79 5.39
N ILE A 252 5.11 -8.51 5.09
CA ILE A 252 4.60 -7.94 3.83
C ILE A 252 5.42 -8.42 2.63
N ASN A 253 6.75 -8.54 2.75
CA ASN A 253 7.60 -9.11 1.70
C ASN A 253 7.21 -10.56 1.39
N LYS A 254 7.02 -11.40 2.43
CA LYS A 254 6.50 -12.77 2.29
C LYS A 254 5.12 -12.79 1.63
N SER A 255 4.25 -11.84 1.98
CA SER A 255 2.90 -11.71 1.41
C SER A 255 2.95 -11.36 -0.08
N MET A 256 3.84 -10.46 -0.50
CA MET A 256 4.04 -10.08 -1.90
C MET A 256 4.59 -11.25 -2.73
N GLN A 257 5.57 -11.98 -2.22
CA GLN A 257 6.09 -13.20 -2.86
C GLN A 257 4.98 -14.23 -3.05
N TYR A 258 4.22 -14.52 -1.99
CA TYR A 258 3.11 -15.47 -2.06
C TYR A 258 2.02 -15.03 -3.05
N ALA A 259 1.63 -13.75 -3.04
CA ALA A 259 0.63 -13.20 -3.96
C ALA A 259 1.09 -13.29 -5.43
N THR A 260 2.38 -13.09 -5.70
CA THR A 260 2.98 -13.24 -7.03
C THR A 260 2.91 -14.68 -7.52
N GLU A 261 3.22 -15.64 -6.64
CA GLU A 261 3.17 -17.08 -6.95
C GLU A 261 1.74 -17.63 -7.00
N ASN A 262 0.79 -16.96 -6.34
CA ASN A 262 -0.61 -17.37 -6.20
C ASN A 262 -1.58 -16.25 -6.58
N PRO A 263 -1.62 -15.81 -7.86
CA PRO A 263 -2.40 -14.65 -8.29
C PRO A 263 -3.91 -14.80 -8.04
N ASP A 264 -4.44 -16.00 -8.05
CA ASP A 264 -5.86 -16.25 -7.74
C ASP A 264 -6.17 -16.02 -6.25
N ALA A 265 -5.23 -16.28 -5.36
CA ALA A 265 -5.36 -15.92 -3.94
C ALA A 265 -5.42 -14.40 -3.76
N ALA A 266 -4.60 -13.65 -4.51
CA ALA A 266 -4.66 -12.19 -4.51
C ALA A 266 -6.01 -11.68 -5.03
N ARG A 267 -6.49 -12.16 -6.19
CA ARG A 267 -7.80 -11.79 -6.75
C ARG A 267 -8.95 -12.08 -5.78
N ALA A 268 -8.89 -13.20 -5.04
CA ALA A 268 -9.92 -13.58 -4.09
C ALA A 268 -10.06 -12.63 -2.90
N THR A 269 -9.04 -11.80 -2.58
CA THR A 269 -9.12 -10.81 -1.50
C THR A 269 -9.75 -9.50 -1.93
N ILE A 270 -9.72 -9.15 -3.21
CA ILE A 270 -10.10 -7.82 -3.72
C ILE A 270 -11.53 -7.41 -3.40
N PRO A 271 -12.55 -8.29 -3.45
CA PRO A 271 -13.91 -7.93 -3.05
C PRO A 271 -14.04 -7.45 -1.60
N GLU A 272 -13.11 -7.81 -0.72
CA GLU A 272 -13.19 -7.48 0.71
C GLU A 272 -12.96 -5.99 0.99
N PHE A 273 -12.19 -5.31 0.14
CA PHE A 273 -11.85 -3.90 0.34
C PHE A 273 -12.32 -2.97 -0.80
N SER A 274 -12.66 -3.52 -1.98
CA SER A 274 -13.01 -2.70 -3.15
C SER A 274 -14.51 -2.67 -3.45
N GLN A 275 -15.32 -3.51 -2.79
CA GLN A 275 -16.77 -3.64 -2.98
C GLN A 275 -17.19 -4.05 -4.40
N ILE A 276 -16.28 -4.61 -5.21
CA ILE A 276 -16.62 -5.13 -6.54
C ILE A 276 -17.10 -6.57 -6.48
N PRO A 277 -17.95 -7.02 -7.46
CA PRO A 277 -18.35 -8.41 -7.55
C PRO A 277 -17.15 -9.34 -7.75
N LYS A 278 -17.23 -10.54 -7.16
CA LYS A 278 -16.17 -11.55 -7.27
C LYS A 278 -15.86 -11.92 -8.73
N GLU A 279 -16.86 -12.01 -9.56
CA GLU A 279 -16.75 -12.36 -10.99
C GLU A 279 -15.96 -11.31 -11.80
N VAL A 280 -15.93 -10.06 -11.31
CA VAL A 280 -15.08 -8.99 -11.86
C VAL A 280 -13.66 -9.15 -11.33
N ALA A 281 -13.51 -9.36 -10.01
CA ALA A 281 -12.21 -9.52 -9.37
C ALA A 281 -11.38 -10.67 -9.96
N GLU A 282 -12.03 -11.78 -10.36
CA GLU A 282 -11.38 -12.95 -10.99
C GLU A 282 -10.68 -12.63 -12.31
N LYS A 283 -10.99 -11.52 -12.95
CA LYS A 283 -10.53 -11.17 -14.31
C LYS A 283 -9.64 -9.95 -14.38
N ILE A 284 -9.47 -9.23 -13.27
CA ILE A 284 -8.68 -8.00 -13.26
C ILE A 284 -7.19 -8.29 -13.50
N ARG A 285 -6.52 -7.30 -14.05
CA ARG A 285 -5.06 -7.28 -14.15
C ARG A 285 -4.47 -7.01 -12.76
N LEU A 286 -3.47 -7.78 -12.39
CA LEU A 286 -2.80 -7.58 -11.11
C LEU A 286 -1.51 -6.77 -11.31
N PRO A 287 -1.16 -5.91 -10.35
CA PRO A 287 0.17 -5.31 -10.30
C PRO A 287 1.26 -6.39 -10.17
N LEU A 288 2.48 -6.05 -10.51
CA LEU A 288 3.64 -6.82 -10.10
C LEU A 288 4.06 -6.36 -8.69
N TRP A 289 4.42 -7.30 -7.84
CA TRP A 289 4.81 -7.05 -6.44
C TRP A 289 6.27 -7.44 -6.18
N PRO A 290 7.24 -6.66 -6.71
CA PRO A 290 8.65 -6.94 -6.46
C PRO A 290 9.01 -6.62 -5.01
N VAL A 291 9.82 -7.48 -4.39
CA VAL A 291 10.29 -7.24 -3.01
C VAL A 291 11.39 -6.18 -2.99
N PRO A 292 12.46 -6.26 -3.84
CA PRO A 292 13.48 -5.23 -3.85
C PRO A 292 12.96 -3.92 -4.43
N ILE A 293 13.30 -2.80 -3.78
CA ILE A 293 13.04 -1.45 -4.28
C ILE A 293 14.10 -1.11 -5.34
N ASP A 294 13.68 -0.80 -6.56
CA ASP A 294 14.57 -0.28 -7.61
C ASP A 294 14.88 1.20 -7.35
N THR A 295 15.99 1.46 -6.65
CA THR A 295 16.38 2.80 -6.23
C THR A 295 16.67 3.74 -7.40
N ALA A 296 17.17 3.21 -8.52
CA ALA A 296 17.43 4.02 -9.70
C ALA A 296 16.15 4.51 -10.36
N LYS A 297 15.14 3.64 -10.50
CA LYS A 297 13.83 4.03 -11.03
C LYS A 297 13.05 4.91 -10.06
N VAL A 298 13.20 4.71 -8.75
CA VAL A 298 12.61 5.60 -7.74
C VAL A 298 13.19 7.01 -7.88
N SER A 299 14.51 7.17 -8.07
CA SER A 299 15.13 8.47 -8.35
C SER A 299 14.60 9.08 -9.65
N GLU A 300 14.45 8.30 -10.74
CA GLU A 300 13.88 8.79 -11.99
C GLU A 300 12.45 9.29 -11.81
N LEU A 301 11.62 8.58 -11.03
CA LEU A 301 10.26 9.02 -10.69
C LEU A 301 10.25 10.37 -9.96
N GLY A 302 11.19 10.55 -9.02
CA GLY A 302 11.38 11.82 -8.32
C GLY A 302 11.75 12.96 -9.27
N ASP A 303 12.59 12.71 -10.27
CA ASP A 303 12.96 13.70 -11.30
C ASP A 303 11.74 14.12 -12.14
N TYR A 304 10.86 13.19 -12.51
CA TYR A 304 9.57 13.52 -13.14
C TYR A 304 8.68 14.34 -12.20
N ALA A 305 8.59 13.99 -10.93
CA ALA A 305 7.79 14.73 -9.97
C ALA A 305 8.27 16.18 -9.80
N VAL A 306 9.59 16.41 -9.81
CA VAL A 306 10.19 17.78 -9.84
C VAL A 306 9.89 18.48 -11.17
N LYS A 307 10.10 17.79 -12.31
CA LYS A 307 9.86 18.33 -13.65
C LYS A 307 8.44 18.89 -13.81
N TYR A 308 7.45 18.15 -13.29
CA TYR A 308 6.04 18.56 -13.34
C TYR A 308 5.59 19.39 -12.14
N LYS A 309 6.51 19.85 -11.30
CA LYS A 309 6.25 20.74 -10.15
C LYS A 309 5.28 20.14 -9.12
N VAL A 310 5.27 18.81 -9.03
CA VAL A 310 4.51 18.07 -8.02
C VAL A 310 5.25 18.14 -6.68
N ILE A 311 6.58 18.00 -6.71
CA ILE A 311 7.48 18.21 -5.56
C ILE A 311 8.51 19.30 -5.89
N GLU A 312 9.11 19.90 -4.85
CA GLU A 312 10.10 20.96 -5.00
C GLU A 312 11.52 20.40 -5.23
N SER A 313 11.84 19.30 -4.59
CA SER A 313 13.13 18.61 -4.68
C SER A 313 12.94 17.10 -4.66
N ASN A 314 13.83 16.38 -5.34
CA ASN A 314 13.88 14.94 -5.31
C ASN A 314 14.76 14.48 -4.14
N PRO A 315 14.18 13.89 -3.06
CA PRO A 315 14.98 13.38 -1.96
C PRO A 315 15.81 12.18 -2.44
N PRO A 316 17.09 12.08 -2.03
CA PRO A 316 17.89 10.94 -2.40
C PRO A 316 17.37 9.65 -1.73
N PRO A 317 17.58 8.47 -2.33
CA PRO A 317 17.04 7.21 -1.81
C PRO A 317 17.37 6.92 -0.33
N GLU A 318 18.55 7.30 0.14
CA GLU A 318 19.00 7.10 1.52
C GLU A 318 18.23 7.96 2.53
N GLU A 319 17.65 9.09 2.10
CA GLU A 319 16.76 9.90 2.94
C GLU A 319 15.33 9.36 2.92
N LEU A 320 14.93 8.71 1.82
CA LEU A 320 13.58 8.21 1.59
C LEU A 320 13.36 6.82 2.18
N ILE A 321 14.37 5.92 2.05
CA ILE A 321 14.24 4.49 2.32
C ILE A 321 14.94 4.15 3.64
N TRP A 322 14.28 3.32 4.45
CA TRP A 322 14.88 2.74 5.65
C TRP A 322 15.99 1.75 5.29
N GLU A 323 17.10 1.74 6.03
CA GLU A 323 18.25 0.88 5.75
C GLU A 323 17.96 -0.62 5.86
N GLY A 324 16.91 -1.02 6.62
CA GLY A 324 16.45 -2.40 6.72
C GLY A 324 15.51 -2.84 5.59
N ALA A 325 15.12 -1.95 4.67
CA ALA A 325 14.32 -2.32 3.50
C ALA A 325 15.19 -2.99 2.43
N GLU A 326 14.60 -3.96 1.68
CA GLU A 326 15.31 -4.62 0.59
C GLU A 326 15.40 -3.71 -0.64
N THR A 327 16.62 -3.44 -1.11
CA THR A 327 16.90 -2.62 -2.31
C THR A 327 17.78 -3.37 -3.29
N ASN A 328 17.76 -2.96 -4.57
CA ASN A 328 18.65 -3.46 -5.65
C ASN A 328 19.48 -2.32 -6.29
#